data_35261310068ab942c541e7b6b1a9f5c0
#
_entry.id   35261310068ab942c541e7b6b1a9f5c0
#
_cell.length_a   1.000
_cell.length_b   1.000
_cell.length_c   1.000
_cell.angle_alpha   90.00
_cell.angle_beta   90.00
_cell.angle_gamma   90.00
#
_symmetry.space_group_name_H-M   'P 1'
#
loop_
_entity.id
_entity.type
_entity.pdbx_description
1 polymer ?
#
loop_
_entity_poly.entity_id
_entity_poly.type
_entity_poly.pdbx_seq_one_letter_code
_entity_poly.pdbx_strand_id
1 'polypeptide(L)'
;CEQGNDLFDEEDFQGAMTLWKKAFDLLADPDEEWEQAVWLKVSIGDSYYMLDEYQQSLDSMLDALNYPEALDNPFIHFRAGQCHYQLGDKERSKNALLKAYMLAGKEIFEDHGEDGLFYYDFLKSEIKL
;
A
#
# COMPACT_ATOMS: atom_id res chain seq x y z
N CYS A 1 5.08 -9.76 12.16
CA CYS A 1 4.49 -10.04 13.47
C CYS A 1 3.27 -10.96 13.31
N GLU A 2 3.39 -12.20 13.79
CA GLU A 2 2.32 -13.20 13.68
C GLU A 2 1.01 -12.73 14.34
N GLN A 3 1.10 -12.12 15.51
CA GLN A 3 -0.08 -11.60 16.19
C GLN A 3 -0.77 -10.50 15.38
N GLY A 4 0.01 -9.64 14.76
CA GLY A 4 -0.54 -8.60 13.88
C GLY A 4 -1.26 -9.21 12.68
N ASN A 5 -0.68 -10.23 12.05
CA ASN A 5 -1.30 -10.94 10.94
C ASN A 5 -2.60 -11.63 11.35
N ASP A 6 -2.62 -12.28 12.52
CA ASP A 6 -3.80 -12.94 13.02
C ASP A 6 -4.94 -11.93 13.25
N LEU A 7 -4.62 -10.77 13.83
CA LEU A 7 -5.62 -9.71 14.05
C LEU A 7 -6.11 -9.11 12.74
N PHE A 8 -5.23 -8.95 11.75
CA PHE A 8 -5.61 -8.46 10.43
C PHE A 8 -6.56 -9.44 9.74
N ASP A 9 -6.25 -10.73 9.80
CA ASP A 9 -7.10 -11.78 9.22
C ASP A 9 -8.46 -11.87 9.90
N GLU A 10 -8.55 -11.50 11.19
CA GLU A 10 -9.79 -11.42 11.95
C GLU A 10 -10.48 -10.05 11.78
N GLU A 11 -9.96 -9.20 10.89
CA GLU A 11 -10.46 -7.85 10.62
C GLU A 11 -10.30 -6.88 11.82
N ASP A 12 -9.44 -7.20 12.79
CA ASP A 12 -9.06 -6.27 13.85
C ASP A 12 -7.88 -5.42 13.39
N PHE A 13 -8.15 -4.48 12.49
CA PHE A 13 -7.12 -3.66 11.86
C PHE A 13 -6.42 -2.73 12.86
N GLN A 14 -7.16 -2.22 13.85
CA GLN A 14 -6.57 -1.37 14.89
C GLN A 14 -5.58 -2.14 15.75
N GLY A 15 -5.96 -3.35 16.19
CA GLY A 15 -5.08 -4.21 16.98
C GLY A 15 -3.85 -4.63 16.21
N ALA A 16 -4.04 -5.05 14.95
CA ALA A 16 -2.94 -5.43 14.07
C ALA A 16 -1.96 -4.27 13.91
N MET A 17 -2.48 -3.07 13.61
CA MET A 17 -1.66 -1.88 13.41
C MET A 17 -0.86 -1.52 14.67
N THR A 18 -1.47 -1.62 15.83
CA THR A 18 -0.80 -1.36 17.11
C THR A 18 0.40 -2.28 17.30
N LEU A 19 0.23 -3.58 17.01
CA LEU A 19 1.32 -4.55 17.12
C LEU A 19 2.42 -4.29 16.10
N TRP A 20 2.07 -3.95 14.87
CA TRP A 20 3.06 -3.65 13.83
C TRP A 20 3.83 -2.38 14.12
N LYS A 21 3.19 -1.34 14.68
CA LYS A 21 3.90 -0.12 15.09
C LYS A 21 4.90 -0.40 16.20
N LYS A 22 4.54 -1.24 17.18
CA LYS A 22 5.47 -1.67 18.21
C LYS A 22 6.64 -2.44 17.62
N ALA A 23 6.37 -3.35 16.69
CA ALA A 23 7.42 -4.11 16.01
C ALA A 23 8.39 -3.19 15.27
N PHE A 24 7.86 -2.16 14.58
CA PHE A 24 8.72 -1.19 13.90
C PHE A 24 9.63 -0.44 14.87
N ASP A 25 9.06 0.00 16.01
CA ASP A 25 9.83 0.73 17.03
C ASP A 25 10.93 -0.11 17.64
N LEU A 26 10.80 -1.45 17.59
CA LEU A 26 11.80 -2.38 18.11
C LEU A 26 12.92 -2.70 17.12
N LEU A 27 12.83 -2.24 15.87
CA LEU A 27 13.91 -2.45 14.90
C LEU A 27 15.15 -1.70 15.34
N ALA A 28 16.29 -2.41 15.43
CA ALA A 28 17.55 -1.82 15.88
C ALA A 28 18.10 -0.84 14.84
N ASP A 29 17.99 -1.20 13.55
CA ASP A 29 18.45 -0.38 12.45
C ASP A 29 17.49 -0.58 11.26
N PRO A 30 16.47 0.29 11.11
CA PRO A 30 15.50 0.16 10.01
C PRO A 30 16.14 0.18 8.62
N ASP A 31 17.28 0.87 8.44
CA ASP A 31 17.94 0.91 7.14
C ASP A 31 18.60 -0.42 6.79
N GLU A 32 19.21 -1.10 7.76
CA GLU A 32 19.77 -2.45 7.56
C GLU A 32 18.69 -3.51 7.52
N GLU A 33 17.61 -3.32 8.29
CA GLU A 33 16.47 -4.21 8.38
C GLU A 33 15.34 -3.74 7.44
N TRP A 34 15.70 -3.27 6.25
CA TRP A 34 14.75 -2.60 5.34
C TRP A 34 13.59 -3.51 4.94
N GLU A 35 13.81 -4.81 4.79
CA GLU A 35 12.73 -5.72 4.40
C GLU A 35 11.62 -5.72 5.46
N GLN A 36 12.01 -5.83 6.73
CA GLN A 36 11.07 -5.78 7.85
C GLN A 36 10.43 -4.39 7.96
N ALA A 37 11.23 -3.34 7.82
CA ALA A 37 10.73 -1.96 7.89
C ALA A 37 9.69 -1.69 6.80
N VAL A 38 9.97 -2.08 5.55
CA VAL A 38 9.03 -1.92 4.43
C VAL A 38 7.78 -2.75 4.68
N TRP A 39 7.93 -4.01 5.06
CA TRP A 39 6.78 -4.88 5.33
C TRP A 39 5.86 -4.29 6.40
N LEU A 40 6.44 -3.77 7.48
CA LEU A 40 5.67 -3.17 8.56
C LEU A 40 4.96 -1.89 8.11
N LYS A 41 5.64 -1.03 7.35
CA LYS A 41 5.02 0.20 6.82
C LYS A 41 3.86 -0.13 5.87
N VAL A 42 4.03 -1.12 5.00
CA VAL A 42 2.98 -1.55 4.08
C VAL A 42 1.80 -2.13 4.86
N SER A 43 2.07 -2.97 5.85
CA SER A 43 1.02 -3.58 6.68
C SER A 43 0.23 -2.54 7.47
N ILE A 44 0.92 -1.54 8.03
CA ILE A 44 0.29 -0.42 8.72
C ILE A 44 -0.58 0.38 7.73
N GLY A 45 -0.04 0.68 6.54
CA GLY A 45 -0.76 1.39 5.50
C GLY A 45 -2.02 0.65 5.07
N ASP A 46 -1.95 -0.67 4.90
CA ASP A 46 -3.11 -1.49 4.55
C ASP A 46 -4.18 -1.44 5.63
N SER A 47 -3.78 -1.47 6.90
CA SER A 47 -4.73 -1.36 8.01
C SER A 47 -5.48 -0.02 7.97
N TYR A 48 -4.76 1.07 7.73
CA TYR A 48 -5.39 2.37 7.57
C TYR A 48 -6.35 2.38 6.38
N TYR A 49 -5.95 1.78 5.25
CA TYR A 49 -6.81 1.69 4.06
C TYR A 49 -8.12 0.97 4.37
N MET A 50 -8.04 -0.15 5.09
CA MET A 50 -9.23 -0.94 5.46
C MET A 50 -10.14 -0.18 6.44
N LEU A 51 -9.59 0.80 7.17
CA LEU A 51 -10.35 1.67 8.07
C LEU A 51 -10.83 2.94 7.37
N ASP A 52 -10.68 3.03 6.05
CA ASP A 52 -11.03 4.20 5.23
C ASP A 52 -10.24 5.46 5.61
N GLU A 53 -9.10 5.29 6.26
CA GLU A 53 -8.21 6.39 6.63
C GLU A 53 -7.13 6.55 5.55
N TYR A 54 -7.54 7.12 4.41
CA TYR A 54 -6.74 7.12 3.19
C TYR A 54 -5.49 7.99 3.27
N GLN A 55 -5.54 9.11 4.01
CA GLN A 55 -4.37 9.96 4.15
C GLN A 55 -3.27 9.26 4.96
N GLN A 56 -3.63 8.63 6.06
CA GLN A 56 -2.68 7.89 6.88
C GLN A 56 -2.12 6.68 6.14
N SER A 57 -2.97 6.00 5.36
CA SER A 57 -2.54 4.90 4.49
C SER A 57 -1.51 5.39 3.48
N LEU A 58 -1.80 6.49 2.80
CA LEU A 58 -0.89 7.09 1.83
C LEU A 58 0.44 7.46 2.48
N ASP A 59 0.40 8.10 3.64
CA ASP A 59 1.62 8.50 4.36
C ASP A 59 2.50 7.29 4.66
N SER A 60 1.92 6.17 5.09
CA SER A 60 2.67 4.93 5.34
C SER A 60 3.27 4.35 4.07
N MET A 61 2.52 4.38 2.96
CA MET A 61 3.03 3.88 1.68
C MET A 61 4.19 4.75 1.16
N LEU A 62 4.07 6.07 1.28
CA LEU A 62 5.15 6.99 0.88
C LEU A 62 6.38 6.83 1.78
N ASP A 63 6.20 6.57 3.07
CA ASP A 63 7.30 6.27 3.98
C ASP A 63 8.02 4.99 3.54
N ALA A 64 7.29 3.97 3.11
CA ALA A 64 7.90 2.74 2.59
C ALA A 64 8.76 3.02 1.34
N LEU A 65 8.34 3.95 0.50
CA LEU A 65 9.09 4.32 -0.70
C LEU A 65 10.38 5.10 -0.40
N ASN A 66 10.60 5.55 0.83
CA ASN A 66 11.89 6.13 1.25
C ASN A 66 13.01 5.09 1.29
N TYR A 67 12.68 3.80 1.29
CA TYR A 67 13.65 2.73 1.15
C TYR A 67 13.84 2.45 -0.35
N PRO A 68 15.07 2.66 -0.90
CA PRO A 68 15.27 2.50 -2.35
C PRO A 68 14.86 1.13 -2.88
N GLU A 69 15.01 0.09 -2.07
CA GLU A 69 14.67 -1.27 -2.43
C GLU A 69 13.16 -1.48 -2.63
N ALA A 70 12.33 -0.56 -2.11
CA ALA A 70 10.87 -0.63 -2.25
C ALA A 70 10.35 0.06 -3.51
N LEU A 71 11.18 0.83 -4.23
CA LEU A 71 10.74 1.63 -5.37
C LEU A 71 10.15 0.79 -6.50
N ASP A 72 10.55 -0.47 -6.62
CA ASP A 72 10.05 -1.40 -7.64
C ASP A 72 8.95 -2.33 -7.12
N ASN A 73 8.38 -2.04 -5.94
CA ASN A 73 7.29 -2.83 -5.39
C ASN A 73 5.95 -2.35 -5.98
N PRO A 74 5.32 -3.12 -6.87
CA PRO A 74 4.11 -2.66 -7.55
C PRO A 74 2.93 -2.46 -6.60
N PHE A 75 2.84 -3.24 -5.53
CA PHE A 75 1.73 -3.11 -4.57
C PHE A 75 1.73 -1.76 -3.87
N ILE A 76 2.92 -1.24 -3.50
CA ILE A 76 3.00 0.06 -2.83
C ILE A 76 2.45 1.16 -3.74
N HIS A 77 2.83 1.14 -5.02
CA HIS A 77 2.32 2.10 -6.00
C HIS A 77 0.83 1.93 -6.23
N PHE A 78 0.37 0.68 -6.30
CA PHE A 78 -1.05 0.38 -6.48
C PHE A 78 -1.88 0.95 -5.31
N ARG A 79 -1.47 0.66 -4.07
CA ARG A 79 -2.20 1.14 -2.89
C ARG A 79 -2.14 2.66 -2.77
N ALA A 80 -0.98 3.26 -3.05
CA ALA A 80 -0.85 4.72 -3.07
C ALA A 80 -1.79 5.33 -4.11
N GLY A 81 -1.90 4.72 -5.29
CA GLY A 81 -2.83 5.15 -6.32
C GLY A 81 -4.28 5.12 -5.86
N GLN A 82 -4.67 4.06 -5.17
CA GLN A 82 -6.01 3.96 -4.59
C GLN A 82 -6.27 5.07 -3.57
N CYS A 83 -5.28 5.35 -2.72
CA CYS A 83 -5.40 6.42 -1.72
C CYS A 83 -5.55 7.79 -2.37
N HIS A 84 -4.72 8.09 -3.37
CA HIS A 84 -4.82 9.35 -4.11
C HIS A 84 -6.20 9.54 -4.73
N TYR A 85 -6.75 8.46 -5.32
CA TYR A 85 -8.08 8.50 -5.91
C TYR A 85 -9.14 8.85 -4.87
N GLN A 86 -9.11 8.18 -3.72
CA GLN A 86 -10.08 8.41 -2.66
C GLN A 86 -9.96 9.82 -2.06
N LEU A 87 -8.76 10.39 -2.08
CA LEU A 87 -8.50 11.75 -1.61
C LEU A 87 -8.82 12.83 -2.67
N GLY A 88 -9.28 12.41 -3.85
CA GLY A 88 -9.67 13.34 -4.91
C GLY A 88 -8.54 13.79 -5.83
N ASP A 89 -7.33 13.25 -5.67
CA ASP A 89 -6.18 13.58 -6.50
C ASP A 89 -6.04 12.56 -7.63
N LYS A 90 -6.86 12.71 -8.66
CA LYS A 90 -6.91 11.75 -9.77
C LYS A 90 -5.64 11.75 -10.62
N GLU A 91 -4.94 12.88 -10.69
CA GLU A 91 -3.69 12.97 -11.46
C GLU A 91 -2.60 12.13 -10.82
N ARG A 92 -2.39 12.26 -9.52
CA ARG A 92 -1.42 11.43 -8.80
C ARG A 92 -1.84 9.97 -8.75
N SER A 93 -3.15 9.71 -8.63
CA SER A 93 -3.69 8.35 -8.72
C SER A 93 -3.31 7.69 -10.03
N LYS A 94 -3.56 8.37 -11.15
CA LYS A 94 -3.19 7.89 -12.48
C LYS A 94 -1.70 7.55 -12.55
N ASN A 95 -0.84 8.45 -12.09
CA ASN A 95 0.61 8.25 -12.16
C ASN A 95 1.06 7.05 -11.33
N ALA A 96 0.52 6.89 -10.12
CA ALA A 96 0.86 5.76 -9.25
C ALA A 96 0.34 4.44 -9.84
N LEU A 97 -0.89 4.41 -10.32
CA LEU A 97 -1.48 3.22 -10.91
C LEU A 97 -0.76 2.82 -12.21
N LEU A 98 -0.33 3.80 -13.01
CA LEU A 98 0.48 3.52 -14.20
C LEU A 98 1.81 2.87 -13.82
N LYS A 99 2.45 3.37 -12.76
CA LYS A 99 3.70 2.77 -12.27
C LYS A 99 3.49 1.31 -11.86
N ALA A 100 2.40 1.04 -11.13
CA ALA A 100 2.05 -0.33 -10.74
C ALA A 100 1.82 -1.21 -11.98
N TYR A 101 1.12 -0.69 -12.98
CA TYR A 101 0.88 -1.40 -14.23
C TYR A 101 2.19 -1.71 -14.98
N MET A 102 3.10 -0.74 -15.04
CA MET A 102 4.40 -0.92 -15.70
C MET A 102 5.25 -1.98 -15.01
N LEU A 103 5.13 -2.12 -13.69
CA LEU A 103 5.90 -3.08 -12.91
C LEU A 103 5.30 -4.49 -12.91
N ALA A 104 3.97 -4.60 -12.88
CA ALA A 104 3.30 -5.89 -12.67
C ALA A 104 2.20 -6.21 -13.69
N GLY A 105 1.88 -5.30 -14.62
CA GLY A 105 0.85 -5.53 -15.62
C GLY A 105 -0.56 -5.47 -15.03
N LYS A 106 -1.53 -5.97 -15.80
CA LYS A 106 -2.94 -6.01 -15.40
C LYS A 106 -3.18 -6.91 -14.20
N GLU A 107 -2.33 -7.88 -14.00
CA GLU A 107 -2.49 -8.93 -12.98
C GLU A 107 -2.68 -8.36 -11.58
N ILE A 108 -1.94 -7.29 -11.21
CA ILE A 108 -2.09 -6.70 -9.88
C ILE A 108 -3.50 -6.14 -9.68
N PHE A 109 -4.13 -5.64 -10.73
CA PHE A 109 -5.51 -5.13 -10.65
C PHE A 109 -6.50 -6.29 -10.52
N GLU A 110 -6.29 -7.37 -11.27
CA GLU A 110 -7.14 -8.55 -11.22
C GLU A 110 -7.10 -9.25 -9.87
N ASP A 111 -5.92 -9.28 -9.25
CA ASP A 111 -5.72 -9.92 -7.93
C ASP A 111 -6.52 -9.24 -6.82
N HIS A 112 -6.95 -7.99 -7.02
CA HIS A 112 -7.72 -7.23 -6.04
C HIS A 112 -9.22 -7.21 -6.34
N GLY A 113 -9.69 -8.11 -7.22
CA GLY A 113 -11.10 -8.31 -7.50
C GLY A 113 -11.79 -7.11 -8.15
N GLU A 114 -13.04 -6.88 -7.79
CA GLU A 114 -13.85 -5.82 -8.38
C GLU A 114 -13.26 -4.43 -8.11
N ASP A 115 -12.74 -4.19 -6.92
CA ASP A 115 -12.10 -2.91 -6.58
C ASP A 115 -10.86 -2.68 -7.44
N GLY A 116 -10.03 -3.71 -7.61
CA GLY A 116 -8.86 -3.60 -8.47
C GLY A 116 -9.23 -3.30 -9.91
N LEU A 117 -10.26 -3.97 -10.44
CA LEU A 117 -10.73 -3.74 -11.81
C LEU A 117 -11.32 -2.35 -11.99
N PHE A 118 -11.97 -1.79 -10.95
CA PHE A 118 -12.42 -0.40 -10.98
C PHE A 118 -11.25 0.56 -11.26
N TYR A 119 -10.14 0.37 -10.54
CA TYR A 119 -8.95 1.22 -10.73
C TYR A 119 -8.28 0.97 -12.07
N TYR A 120 -8.32 -0.26 -12.57
CA TYR A 120 -7.82 -0.56 -13.91
C TYR A 120 -8.64 0.19 -14.99
N ASP A 121 -9.96 0.16 -14.88
CA ASP A 121 -10.84 0.88 -15.81
C ASP A 121 -10.61 2.39 -15.74
N PHE A 122 -10.42 2.93 -14.53
CA PHE A 122 -10.05 4.33 -14.37
C PHE A 122 -8.74 4.64 -15.10
N LEU A 123 -7.71 3.82 -14.90
CA LEU A 123 -6.42 4.04 -15.56
C LEU A 123 -6.56 4.00 -17.08
N LYS A 124 -7.30 3.03 -17.60
CA LYS A 124 -7.54 2.92 -19.05
C LYS A 124 -8.25 4.14 -19.60
N SER A 125 -9.15 4.76 -18.84
CA SER A 125 -9.88 5.95 -19.28
C SER A 125 -8.97 7.18 -19.37
N GLU A 126 -7.91 7.21 -18.59
CA GLU A 126 -6.98 8.35 -18.51
C GLU A 126 -5.80 8.21 -19.47
N ILE A 127 -5.45 6.99 -19.85
CA ILE A 127 -4.34 6.71 -20.77
C ILE A 127 -4.77 5.63 -21.76
N LYS A 128 -4.04 5.56 -22.88
CA LYS A 128 -4.24 4.46 -23.85
C LYS A 128 -3.32 3.30 -23.46
N LEU A 129 -3.94 2.22 -23.07
CA LEU A 129 -3.20 0.99 -22.75
C LEU A 129 -3.20 0.04 -23.93
#